data_c0437486023a4ec786f784250ce4e841
#
_entry.id   c0437486023a4ec786f784250ce4e841
#
_cell.length_a   1.000
_cell.length_b   1.000
_cell.length_c   1.000
_cell.angle_alpha   90.00
_cell.angle_beta   90.00
_cell.angle_gamma   90.00
#
_symmetry.space_group_name_H-M   'P 1'
#
loop_
_entity.id
_entity.type
_entity.pdbx_description
1 polymer ?
#
loop_
_entity_poly.entity_id
_entity_poly.type
_entity_poly.pdbx_seq_one_letter_code
_entity_poly.pdbx_strand_id
1 'polypeptide(L)'
;HHPSSAASDVYKRQVEFEVKTPEEAEEMFDVLTYQKGSTVLRMFETFIGEETFKDGVRKYLKKYEYKNTHSSDLWNELTSASSYNLSEILPTWIQQEGYPIVNIEKEGSSFKISQKKYLIDGSTDSSLWSVPLNIRYLDNEKVNKLIMDSDSITIENDGEIPFINNGGWSFFHSSYSEDIFEEILLNFEKLDLNEKYRILEDSWMALRIGELKLSLIHI
;
A
#
# COMPACT_ATOMS: atom_id res chain seq x y z
N HIS A 1 27.50 -18.80 17.99
CA HIS A 1 27.01 -17.62 17.23
C HIS A 1 25.93 -18.06 16.25
N HIS A 2 24.70 -17.72 16.52
CA HIS A 2 23.63 -17.79 15.53
C HIS A 2 23.35 -16.38 15.01
N PRO A 3 23.86 -15.97 13.82
CA PRO A 3 23.51 -14.68 13.22
C PRO A 3 22.15 -14.69 12.52
N SER A 4 21.40 -15.82 12.56
CA SER A 4 20.17 -15.96 11.77
C SER A 4 18.89 -15.49 12.47
N SER A 5 18.89 -15.30 13.80
CA SER A 5 17.68 -14.88 14.50
C SER A 5 17.37 -13.40 14.33
N ALA A 6 18.37 -12.53 14.42
CA ALA A 6 18.19 -11.08 14.34
C ALA A 6 17.67 -10.61 12.96
N ALA A 7 18.16 -11.20 11.87
CA ALA A 7 17.69 -10.86 10.52
C ALA A 7 16.27 -11.38 10.25
N SER A 8 15.89 -12.53 10.83
CA SER A 8 14.54 -13.07 10.72
C SER A 8 13.52 -12.27 11.52
N ASP A 9 13.92 -11.71 12.66
CA ASP A 9 13.00 -10.98 13.56
C ASP A 9 12.67 -9.58 13.03
N VAL A 10 13.57 -8.93 12.29
CA VAL A 10 13.33 -7.60 11.69
C VAL A 10 12.16 -7.62 10.69
N TYR A 11 11.94 -8.73 9.98
CA TYR A 11 10.82 -8.86 9.03
C TYR A 11 9.49 -9.27 9.67
N LYS A 12 9.49 -9.65 10.95
CA LYS A 12 8.29 -10.11 11.68
C LYS A 12 7.68 -9.04 12.57
N ARG A 13 8.20 -7.81 12.57
CA ARG A 13 7.69 -6.73 13.42
C ARG A 13 6.63 -5.90 12.70
N GLN A 14 5.61 -5.51 13.47
CA GLN A 14 4.61 -4.52 13.07
C GLN A 14 5.09 -3.11 13.45
N VAL A 15 4.44 -2.10 12.88
CA VAL A 15 4.65 -0.68 13.26
C VAL A 15 4.18 -0.43 14.70
N GLU A 16 3.10 -1.09 15.10
CA GLU A 16 2.51 -1.00 16.43
C GLU A 16 2.43 -2.39 17.07
N PHE A 17 2.99 -2.53 18.25
CA PHE A 17 2.91 -3.73 19.08
C PHE A 17 2.87 -3.35 20.57
N GLU A 18 2.42 -4.29 21.41
CA GLU A 18 2.35 -4.08 22.85
C GLU A 18 3.76 -4.01 23.47
N VAL A 19 4.11 -2.87 24.06
CA VAL A 19 5.39 -2.65 24.74
C VAL A 19 5.24 -3.01 26.20
N LYS A 20 6.05 -3.97 26.68
CA LYS A 20 6.01 -4.48 28.06
C LYS A 20 7.23 -4.09 28.89
N THR A 21 8.34 -3.78 28.23
CA THR A 21 9.59 -3.43 28.91
C THR A 21 10.21 -2.15 28.35
N PRO A 22 11.06 -1.44 29.10
CA PRO A 22 11.78 -0.26 28.59
C PRO A 22 12.65 -0.57 27.36
N GLU A 23 13.24 -1.76 27.31
CA GLU A 23 14.08 -2.22 26.21
C GLU A 23 13.25 -2.37 24.92
N GLU A 24 12.04 -2.94 25.01
CA GLU A 24 11.10 -3.02 23.89
C GLU A 24 10.69 -1.62 23.40
N ALA A 25 10.59 -0.65 24.30
CA ALA A 25 10.30 0.75 23.93
C ALA A 25 11.44 1.36 23.11
N GLU A 26 12.71 1.07 23.44
CA GLU A 26 13.86 1.52 22.67
C GLU A 26 13.89 0.87 21.28
N GLU A 27 13.49 -0.41 21.17
CA GLU A 27 13.42 -1.14 19.90
C GLU A 27 12.36 -0.59 18.93
N MET A 28 11.36 0.16 19.41
CA MET A 28 10.39 0.84 18.54
C MET A 28 11.00 1.99 17.74
N PHE A 29 12.15 2.51 18.13
CA PHE A 29 12.87 3.55 17.39
C PHE A 29 13.71 2.95 16.26
N ASP A 30 13.08 2.16 15.42
CA ASP A 30 13.72 1.51 14.28
C ASP A 30 13.26 2.06 12.93
N VAL A 31 14.00 1.67 11.88
CA VAL A 31 13.72 2.06 10.51
C VAL A 31 12.32 1.60 10.07
N LEU A 32 11.87 0.43 10.52
CA LEU A 32 10.57 -0.12 10.14
C LEU A 32 9.42 0.74 10.67
N THR A 33 9.44 1.08 11.95
CA THR A 33 8.41 1.91 12.58
C THR A 33 8.30 3.26 11.88
N TYR A 34 9.43 3.94 11.64
CA TYR A 34 9.41 5.25 11.02
C TYR A 34 9.14 5.20 9.51
N GLN A 35 9.80 4.34 8.77
CA GLN A 35 9.66 4.31 7.30
C GLN A 35 8.33 3.69 6.87
N LYS A 36 7.95 2.54 7.42
CA LYS A 36 6.64 1.95 7.12
C LYS A 36 5.52 2.88 7.58
N GLY A 37 5.60 3.39 8.82
CA GLY A 37 4.58 4.29 9.37
C GLY A 37 4.40 5.54 8.53
N SER A 38 5.48 6.22 8.15
CA SER A 38 5.41 7.44 7.32
C SER A 38 4.89 7.15 5.92
N THR A 39 5.28 6.04 5.30
CA THR A 39 4.83 5.67 3.96
C THR A 39 3.34 5.29 3.96
N VAL A 40 2.88 4.55 4.98
CA VAL A 40 1.45 4.24 5.16
C VAL A 40 0.64 5.53 5.36
N LEU A 41 1.08 6.44 6.22
CA LEU A 41 0.41 7.73 6.41
C LEU A 41 0.36 8.54 5.11
N ARG A 42 1.45 8.58 4.33
CA ARG A 42 1.49 9.27 3.04
C ARG A 42 0.53 8.66 2.02
N MET A 43 0.44 7.32 1.98
CA MET A 43 -0.52 6.61 1.13
C MET A 43 -1.96 7.03 1.47
N PHE A 44 -2.32 7.07 2.75
CA PHE A 44 -3.66 7.48 3.17
C PHE A 44 -3.92 8.98 3.02
N GLU A 45 -2.93 9.84 3.25
CA GLU A 45 -3.04 11.28 2.94
C GLU A 45 -3.39 11.49 1.47
N THR A 46 -2.69 10.82 0.56
CA THR A 46 -2.96 10.90 -0.88
C THR A 46 -4.35 10.33 -1.22
N PHE A 47 -4.75 9.26 -0.55
CA PHE A 47 -6.03 8.61 -0.79
C PHE A 47 -7.22 9.46 -0.33
N ILE A 48 -7.22 9.99 0.90
CA ILE A 48 -8.33 10.81 1.41
C ILE A 48 -8.25 12.29 0.98
N GLY A 49 -7.09 12.72 0.52
CA GLY A 49 -6.80 14.10 0.13
C GLY A 49 -6.12 14.90 1.23
N GLU A 50 -5.17 15.74 0.83
CA GLU A 50 -4.29 16.50 1.71
C GLU A 50 -5.04 17.37 2.72
N GLU A 51 -6.06 18.11 2.28
CA GLU A 51 -6.83 19.01 3.17
C GLU A 51 -7.66 18.21 4.19
N THR A 52 -8.27 17.10 3.78
CA THR A 52 -9.00 16.19 4.67
C THR A 52 -8.06 15.61 5.75
N PHE A 53 -6.87 15.18 5.34
CA PHE A 53 -5.86 14.65 6.25
C PHE A 53 -5.39 15.73 7.24
N LYS A 54 -5.08 16.95 6.77
CA LYS A 54 -4.71 18.09 7.61
C LYS A 54 -5.79 18.44 8.63
N ASP A 55 -7.04 18.42 8.23
CA ASP A 55 -8.17 18.71 9.12
C ASP A 55 -8.31 17.65 10.22
N GLY A 56 -8.17 16.38 9.90
CA GLY A 56 -8.15 15.30 10.88
C GLY A 56 -7.01 15.45 11.88
N VAL A 57 -5.78 15.73 11.39
CA VAL A 57 -4.61 15.97 12.25
C VAL A 57 -4.81 17.21 13.14
N ARG A 58 -5.34 18.32 12.62
CA ARG A 58 -5.65 19.52 13.41
C ARG A 58 -6.65 19.23 14.53
N LYS A 59 -7.72 18.49 14.23
CA LYS A 59 -8.72 18.06 15.22
C LYS A 59 -8.08 17.21 16.29
N TYR A 60 -7.26 16.22 15.90
CA TYR A 60 -6.52 15.36 16.82
C TYR A 60 -5.63 16.17 17.75
N LEU A 61 -4.76 17.03 17.23
CA LEU A 61 -3.84 17.85 18.03
C LEU A 61 -4.59 18.78 19.01
N LYS A 62 -5.70 19.38 18.58
CA LYS A 62 -6.52 20.25 19.43
C LYS A 62 -7.23 19.48 20.55
N LYS A 63 -7.77 18.31 20.25
CA LYS A 63 -8.54 17.49 21.22
C LYS A 63 -7.67 16.88 22.30
N TYR A 64 -6.46 16.50 21.93
CA TYR A 64 -5.52 15.80 22.82
C TYR A 64 -4.34 16.66 23.27
N GLU A 65 -4.46 17.97 23.20
CA GLU A 65 -3.45 18.92 23.65
C GLU A 65 -3.03 18.64 25.10
N TYR A 66 -1.72 18.49 25.32
CA TYR A 66 -1.11 18.14 26.63
C TYR A 66 -1.57 16.80 27.25
N LYS A 67 -2.04 15.86 26.42
CA LYS A 67 -2.46 14.52 26.88
C LYS A 67 -1.63 13.43 26.22
N ASN A 68 -1.60 12.26 26.85
CA ASN A 68 -1.13 11.04 26.20
C ASN A 68 -2.21 10.51 25.27
N THR A 69 -1.79 9.87 24.18
CA THR A 69 -2.71 9.36 23.16
C THR A 69 -2.28 7.96 22.69
N HIS A 70 -3.23 7.25 22.12
CA HIS A 70 -3.01 6.04 21.34
C HIS A 70 -3.14 6.35 19.85
N SER A 71 -2.61 5.49 18.99
CA SER A 71 -2.76 5.58 17.53
C SER A 71 -4.23 5.64 17.11
N SER A 72 -5.10 4.88 17.79
CA SER A 72 -6.55 4.88 17.55
C SER A 72 -7.19 6.27 17.73
N ASP A 73 -6.65 7.13 18.56
CA ASP A 73 -7.15 8.50 18.74
C ASP A 73 -6.96 9.33 17.47
N LEU A 74 -5.81 9.17 16.80
CA LEU A 74 -5.56 9.80 15.50
C LEU A 74 -6.47 9.21 14.42
N TRP A 75 -6.62 7.88 14.39
CA TRP A 75 -7.47 7.22 13.38
C TRP A 75 -8.93 7.65 13.50
N ASN A 76 -9.44 7.82 14.70
CA ASN A 76 -10.80 8.31 14.94
C ASN A 76 -11.01 9.73 14.41
N GLU A 77 -10.04 10.63 14.60
CA GLU A 77 -10.15 12.00 14.10
C GLU A 77 -10.02 12.07 12.57
N LEU A 78 -9.14 11.25 11.98
CA LEU A 78 -9.06 11.11 10.52
C LEU A 78 -10.35 10.52 9.92
N THR A 79 -10.95 9.50 10.57
CA THR A 79 -12.25 8.95 10.20
C THR A 79 -13.34 10.04 10.26
N SER A 80 -13.37 10.86 11.32
CA SER A 80 -14.35 11.94 11.45
C SER A 80 -14.22 13.05 10.41
N ALA A 81 -13.05 13.17 9.79
CA ALA A 81 -12.77 14.16 8.76
C ALA A 81 -13.01 13.63 7.33
N SER A 82 -13.03 12.31 7.13
CA SER A 82 -13.13 11.66 5.83
C SER A 82 -14.44 10.91 5.63
N SER A 83 -14.68 10.43 4.41
CA SER A 83 -15.80 9.53 4.08
C SER A 83 -15.45 8.05 4.29
N TYR A 84 -14.23 7.74 4.76
CA TYR A 84 -13.72 6.38 4.95
C TYR A 84 -13.56 6.06 6.43
N ASN A 85 -13.83 4.81 6.84
CA ASN A 85 -13.60 4.35 8.21
C ASN A 85 -12.13 3.97 8.43
N LEU A 86 -11.27 4.98 8.58
CA LEU A 86 -9.83 4.78 8.75
C LEU A 86 -9.48 4.06 10.06
N SER A 87 -10.37 4.07 11.05
CA SER A 87 -10.19 3.34 12.31
C SER A 87 -10.22 1.82 12.12
N GLU A 88 -10.88 1.32 11.09
CA GLU A 88 -10.87 -0.11 10.72
C GLU A 88 -9.78 -0.42 9.70
N ILE A 89 -9.50 0.50 8.78
CA ILE A 89 -8.57 0.30 7.67
C ILE A 89 -7.10 0.33 8.14
N LEU A 90 -6.70 1.37 8.87
CA LEU A 90 -5.29 1.59 9.26
C LEU A 90 -4.69 0.46 10.12
N PRO A 91 -5.41 -0.18 11.05
CA PRO A 91 -4.87 -1.32 11.79
C PRO A 91 -4.37 -2.47 10.90
N THR A 92 -4.98 -2.70 9.73
CA THR A 92 -4.52 -3.75 8.80
C THR A 92 -3.11 -3.49 8.26
N TRP A 93 -2.63 -2.24 8.31
CA TRP A 93 -1.31 -1.82 7.82
C TRP A 93 -0.26 -1.72 8.92
N ILE A 94 -0.65 -1.32 10.13
CA ILE A 94 0.30 -1.03 11.22
C ILE A 94 0.42 -2.16 12.23
N GLN A 95 -0.62 -3.00 12.40
CA GLN A 95 -0.66 -4.12 13.32
C GLN A 95 -0.42 -5.48 12.65
N GLN A 96 -0.22 -5.48 11.33
CA GLN A 96 0.02 -6.67 10.53
C GLN A 96 1.42 -6.63 9.90
N GLU A 97 2.07 -7.80 9.88
CA GLU A 97 3.39 -7.98 9.29
C GLU A 97 3.36 -7.94 7.76
N GLY A 98 4.39 -7.36 7.14
CA GLY A 98 4.55 -7.35 5.70
C GLY A 98 3.66 -6.32 5.00
N TYR A 99 3.38 -6.58 3.75
CA TYR A 99 2.56 -5.77 2.85
C TYR A 99 2.07 -6.61 1.67
N PRO A 100 1.01 -6.19 0.97
CA PRO A 100 0.48 -6.95 -0.15
C PRO A 100 1.21 -6.66 -1.46
N ILE A 101 1.18 -7.63 -2.37
CA ILE A 101 1.26 -7.40 -3.82
C ILE A 101 -0.17 -7.42 -4.36
N VAL A 102 -0.49 -6.43 -5.20
CA VAL A 102 -1.79 -6.25 -5.83
C VAL A 102 -1.67 -6.59 -7.30
N ASN A 103 -2.33 -7.67 -7.72
CA ASN A 103 -2.31 -8.15 -9.08
C ASN A 103 -3.51 -7.61 -9.87
N ILE A 104 -3.29 -7.25 -11.13
CA ILE A 104 -4.33 -6.81 -12.05
C ILE A 104 -4.27 -7.67 -13.30
N GLU A 105 -5.41 -8.28 -13.62
CA GLU A 105 -5.60 -9.15 -14.77
C GLU A 105 -6.83 -8.72 -15.56
N LYS A 106 -6.77 -8.83 -16.88
CA LYS A 106 -7.90 -8.55 -17.75
C LYS A 106 -8.83 -9.77 -17.84
N GLU A 107 -10.10 -9.58 -17.55
CA GLU A 107 -11.14 -10.59 -17.68
C GLU A 107 -12.26 -10.08 -18.63
N GLY A 108 -12.10 -10.34 -19.93
CA GLY A 108 -13.04 -9.84 -20.95
C GLY A 108 -13.06 -8.32 -21.04
N SER A 109 -14.19 -7.67 -20.72
CA SER A 109 -14.33 -6.20 -20.64
C SER A 109 -14.05 -5.63 -19.25
N SER A 110 -13.69 -6.48 -18.28
CA SER A 110 -13.47 -6.10 -16.90
C SER A 110 -12.02 -6.35 -16.50
N PHE A 111 -11.62 -5.81 -15.36
CA PHE A 111 -10.34 -6.10 -14.73
C PHE A 111 -10.58 -6.70 -13.35
N LYS A 112 -9.94 -7.82 -13.09
CA LYS A 112 -9.85 -8.40 -11.75
C LYS A 112 -8.63 -7.84 -11.04
N ILE A 113 -8.83 -7.29 -9.86
CA ILE A 113 -7.78 -6.85 -8.96
C ILE A 113 -7.79 -7.78 -7.76
N SER A 114 -6.66 -8.38 -7.44
CA SER A 114 -6.50 -9.30 -6.32
C SER A 114 -5.30 -8.95 -5.46
N GLN A 115 -5.31 -9.34 -4.19
CA GLN A 115 -4.18 -9.15 -3.29
C GLN A 115 -3.68 -10.46 -2.71
N LYS A 116 -2.39 -10.51 -2.43
CA LYS A 116 -1.77 -11.53 -1.60
C LYS A 116 -0.57 -10.93 -0.88
N LYS A 117 -0.20 -11.51 0.27
CA LYS A 117 1.01 -11.10 0.99
C LYS A 117 2.25 -11.29 0.12
N TYR A 118 3.13 -10.30 0.07
CA TYR A 118 4.41 -10.39 -0.60
C TYR A 118 5.35 -11.33 0.18
N LEU A 119 5.69 -12.48 -0.40
CA LEU A 119 6.56 -13.50 0.19
C LEU A 119 7.57 -13.97 -0.86
N ILE A 120 8.86 -13.92 -0.49
CA ILE A 120 9.98 -14.26 -1.41
C ILE A 120 10.22 -15.78 -1.43
N ASP A 121 9.85 -16.49 -0.38
CA ASP A 121 10.13 -17.92 -0.19
C ASP A 121 9.11 -18.86 -0.85
N GLY A 122 8.10 -18.28 -1.55
CA GLY A 122 7.03 -19.04 -2.20
C GLY A 122 6.00 -19.64 -1.24
N SER A 123 6.07 -19.31 0.06
CA SER A 123 5.03 -19.71 1.02
C SER A 123 3.71 -19.00 0.74
N THR A 124 2.64 -19.47 1.37
CA THR A 124 1.30 -18.87 1.27
C THR A 124 0.88 -18.31 2.62
N ASP A 125 0.18 -17.18 2.59
CA ASP A 125 -0.34 -16.51 3.76
C ASP A 125 -1.74 -15.95 3.40
N SER A 126 -2.69 -16.06 4.33
CA SER A 126 -4.08 -15.62 4.14
C SER A 126 -4.35 -14.20 4.66
N SER A 127 -3.31 -13.46 5.04
CA SER A 127 -3.45 -12.08 5.50
C SER A 127 -3.97 -11.20 4.40
N LEU A 128 -4.98 -10.37 4.71
CA LEU A 128 -5.56 -9.39 3.82
C LEU A 128 -5.42 -7.99 4.41
N TRP A 129 -5.28 -7.01 3.53
CA TRP A 129 -5.23 -5.58 3.85
C TRP A 129 -6.46 -4.88 3.30
N SER A 130 -6.91 -3.83 3.97
CA SER A 130 -7.82 -2.86 3.37
C SER A 130 -7.01 -1.92 2.48
N VAL A 131 -6.89 -2.26 1.20
CA VAL A 131 -5.97 -1.60 0.26
C VAL A 131 -6.65 -0.36 -0.34
N PRO A 132 -6.09 0.86 -0.12
CA PRO A 132 -6.59 2.08 -0.76
C PRO A 132 -6.09 2.16 -2.20
N LEU A 133 -6.96 1.92 -3.16
CA LEU A 133 -6.65 1.97 -4.58
C LEU A 133 -6.99 3.34 -5.16
N ASN A 134 -5.99 4.01 -5.71
CA ASN A 134 -6.11 5.20 -6.55
C ASN A 134 -5.94 4.78 -8.00
N ILE A 135 -7.04 4.51 -8.71
CA ILE A 135 -7.02 3.98 -10.07
C ILE A 135 -7.16 5.13 -11.05
N ARG A 136 -6.15 5.34 -11.87
CA ARG A 136 -6.18 6.22 -13.03
C ARG A 136 -6.21 5.38 -14.30
N TYR A 137 -6.89 5.86 -15.33
CA TYR A 137 -6.81 5.27 -16.66
C TYR A 137 -5.82 6.07 -17.52
N LEU A 138 -5.00 5.37 -18.33
CA LEU A 138 -3.88 6.02 -19.04
C LEU A 138 -4.31 7.11 -20.03
N ASP A 139 -5.54 7.03 -20.55
CA ASP A 139 -6.05 7.95 -21.56
C ASP A 139 -6.99 9.03 -20.99
N ASN A 140 -7.22 9.05 -19.68
CA ASN A 140 -8.02 10.10 -19.05
C ASN A 140 -7.47 10.50 -17.67
N GLU A 141 -7.81 11.70 -17.22
CA GLU A 141 -7.38 12.26 -15.94
C GLU A 141 -8.27 11.82 -14.75
N LYS A 142 -9.31 11.05 -15.01
CA LYS A 142 -10.23 10.61 -13.97
C LYS A 142 -9.55 9.60 -13.04
N VAL A 143 -9.59 9.89 -11.75
CA VAL A 143 -9.11 8.99 -10.70
C VAL A 143 -10.30 8.40 -9.96
N ASN A 144 -10.41 7.08 -9.98
CA ASN A 144 -11.37 6.34 -9.17
C ASN A 144 -10.69 5.89 -7.88
N LYS A 145 -11.34 6.14 -6.74
CA LYS A 145 -10.83 5.78 -5.41
C LYS A 145 -11.74 4.75 -4.78
N LEU A 146 -11.18 3.64 -4.35
CA LEU A 146 -11.92 2.60 -3.64
C LEU A 146 -11.02 1.89 -2.61
N ILE A 147 -11.64 1.26 -1.62
CA ILE A 147 -10.96 0.35 -0.69
C ILE A 147 -11.24 -1.08 -1.13
N MET A 148 -10.20 -1.87 -1.32
CA MET A 148 -10.30 -3.31 -1.49
C MET A 148 -10.01 -3.99 -0.14
N ASP A 149 -11.07 -4.52 0.49
CA ASP A 149 -11.03 -5.19 1.79
C ASP A 149 -11.23 -6.71 1.70
N SER A 150 -11.26 -7.23 0.47
CA SER A 150 -11.41 -8.64 0.11
C SER A 150 -10.14 -9.16 -0.60
N ASP A 151 -10.07 -10.46 -0.83
CA ASP A 151 -8.99 -11.09 -1.60
C ASP A 151 -8.97 -10.63 -3.07
N SER A 152 -10.14 -10.29 -3.62
CA SER A 152 -10.26 -9.78 -4.98
C SER A 152 -11.54 -8.94 -5.18
N ILE A 153 -11.47 -8.06 -6.18
CA ILE A 153 -12.58 -7.28 -6.70
C ILE A 153 -12.54 -7.27 -8.22
N THR A 154 -13.68 -7.02 -8.85
CA THR A 154 -13.76 -6.79 -10.30
C THR A 154 -14.20 -5.35 -10.55
N ILE A 155 -13.49 -4.67 -11.44
CA ILE A 155 -13.88 -3.34 -11.93
C ILE A 155 -14.29 -3.44 -13.40
N GLU A 156 -15.47 -2.93 -13.71
CA GLU A 156 -15.91 -2.80 -15.10
C GLU A 156 -15.24 -1.59 -15.76
N ASN A 157 -14.87 -1.73 -17.01
CA ASN A 157 -14.21 -0.69 -17.76
C ASN A 157 -14.52 -0.79 -19.25
N ASP A 158 -14.56 0.35 -19.93
CA ASP A 158 -14.81 0.50 -21.36
C ASP A 158 -13.56 0.22 -22.23
N GLY A 159 -12.60 -0.57 -21.73
CA GLY A 159 -11.38 -0.96 -22.46
C GLY A 159 -10.16 -0.09 -22.19
N GLU A 160 -10.26 0.91 -21.32
CA GLU A 160 -9.13 1.75 -20.89
C GLU A 160 -8.21 0.99 -19.91
N ILE A 161 -6.91 1.17 -20.00
CA ILE A 161 -5.92 0.48 -19.16
C ILE A 161 -5.85 1.11 -17.77
N PRO A 162 -6.13 0.36 -16.69
CA PRO A 162 -6.06 0.89 -15.34
C PRO A 162 -4.62 0.92 -14.81
N PHE A 163 -4.25 2.04 -14.21
CA PHE A 163 -3.04 2.21 -13.43
C PHE A 163 -3.44 2.39 -11.96
N ILE A 164 -3.18 1.38 -11.11
CA ILE A 164 -3.77 1.30 -9.76
C ILE A 164 -3.04 2.10 -8.68
N ASN A 165 -1.89 2.67 -8.99
CA ASN A 165 -1.07 3.44 -8.06
C ASN A 165 -0.83 4.86 -8.58
N ASN A 166 -1.92 5.57 -8.87
CA ASN A 166 -1.84 6.96 -9.34
C ASN A 166 -1.00 7.83 -8.40
N GLY A 167 0.03 8.47 -8.96
CA GLY A 167 1.00 9.30 -8.25
C GLY A 167 2.12 8.52 -7.54
N GLY A 168 2.09 7.18 -7.51
CA GLY A 168 3.20 6.36 -7.01
C GLY A 168 3.39 6.33 -5.48
N TRP A 169 2.38 6.66 -4.69
CA TRP A 169 2.50 6.82 -3.22
C TRP A 169 2.03 5.63 -2.38
N SER A 170 1.69 4.49 -3.01
CA SER A 170 1.25 3.31 -2.27
C SER A 170 2.38 2.62 -1.50
N PHE A 171 2.01 1.91 -0.44
CA PHE A 171 2.90 1.00 0.30
C PHE A 171 2.73 -0.46 -0.13
N PHE A 172 1.93 -0.75 -1.13
CA PHE A 172 1.83 -2.07 -1.77
C PHE A 172 2.63 -2.09 -3.07
N HIS A 173 3.00 -3.27 -3.55
CA HIS A 173 3.54 -3.45 -4.89
C HIS A 173 2.42 -3.83 -5.87
N SER A 174 2.51 -3.31 -7.08
CA SER A 174 1.59 -3.62 -8.17
C SER A 174 2.19 -4.68 -9.09
N SER A 175 1.38 -5.64 -9.52
CA SER A 175 1.75 -6.59 -10.56
C SER A 175 0.64 -6.59 -11.63
N TYR A 176 1.04 -6.42 -12.86
CA TYR A 176 0.14 -6.35 -14.00
C TYR A 176 0.30 -7.58 -14.87
N SER A 177 -0.80 -8.12 -15.44
CA SER A 177 -0.68 -9.15 -16.46
C SER A 177 0.13 -8.63 -17.66
N GLU A 178 0.71 -9.55 -18.43
CA GLU A 178 1.66 -9.24 -19.51
C GLU A 178 1.08 -8.23 -20.49
N ASP A 179 -0.17 -8.40 -20.90
CA ASP A 179 -0.88 -7.52 -21.82
C ASP A 179 -1.09 -6.10 -21.26
N ILE A 180 -1.46 -5.98 -19.99
CA ILE A 180 -1.62 -4.67 -19.32
C ILE A 180 -0.25 -4.00 -19.14
N PHE A 181 0.77 -4.76 -18.76
CA PHE A 181 2.11 -4.24 -18.54
C PHE A 181 2.72 -3.70 -19.85
N GLU A 182 2.58 -4.42 -20.97
CA GLU A 182 3.01 -3.94 -22.28
C GLU A 182 2.32 -2.61 -22.67
N GLU A 183 1.02 -2.49 -22.44
CA GLU A 183 0.29 -1.25 -22.69
C GLU A 183 0.75 -0.09 -21.78
N ILE A 184 1.10 -0.36 -20.53
CA ILE A 184 1.69 0.65 -19.63
C ILE A 184 3.05 1.09 -20.18
N LEU A 185 3.89 0.17 -20.67
CA LEU A 185 5.20 0.49 -21.24
C LEU A 185 5.07 1.30 -22.54
N LEU A 186 4.12 0.97 -23.42
CA LEU A 186 3.83 1.75 -24.63
C LEU A 186 3.39 3.19 -24.29
N ASN A 187 2.80 3.39 -23.13
CA ASN A 187 2.35 4.68 -22.64
C ASN A 187 3.24 5.28 -21.54
N PHE A 188 4.47 4.77 -21.38
CA PHE A 188 5.38 5.14 -20.27
C PHE A 188 5.61 6.65 -20.13
N GLU A 189 5.62 7.38 -21.26
CA GLU A 189 5.79 8.85 -21.26
C GLU A 189 4.61 9.61 -20.63
N LYS A 190 3.42 8.99 -20.54
CA LYS A 190 2.25 9.55 -19.87
C LYS A 190 2.31 9.43 -18.34
N LEU A 191 3.26 8.66 -17.80
CA LEU A 191 3.48 8.49 -16.37
C LEU A 191 4.30 9.65 -15.81
N ASP A 192 3.99 10.07 -14.58
CA ASP A 192 4.85 11.01 -13.87
C ASP A 192 6.14 10.32 -13.36
N LEU A 193 7.06 11.10 -12.81
CA LEU A 193 8.35 10.60 -12.38
C LEU A 193 8.24 9.54 -11.26
N ASN A 194 7.33 9.74 -10.31
CA ASN A 194 7.13 8.77 -9.21
C ASN A 194 6.50 7.49 -9.73
N GLU A 195 5.52 7.60 -10.63
CA GLU A 195 4.88 6.45 -11.28
C GLU A 195 5.89 5.64 -12.10
N LYS A 196 6.75 6.30 -12.87
CA LYS A 196 7.87 5.66 -13.61
C LYS A 196 8.80 4.89 -12.66
N TYR A 197 9.19 5.53 -11.57
CA TYR A 197 10.01 4.88 -10.54
C TYR A 197 9.31 3.66 -9.93
N ARG A 198 8.02 3.81 -9.58
CA ARG A 198 7.23 2.71 -9.00
C ARG A 198 7.08 1.53 -9.94
N ILE A 199 6.84 1.74 -11.22
CA ILE A 199 6.77 0.65 -12.21
C ILE A 199 8.09 -0.15 -12.25
N LEU A 200 9.23 0.52 -12.21
CA LEU A 200 10.54 -0.15 -12.18
C LEU A 200 10.73 -0.96 -10.89
N GLU A 201 10.41 -0.38 -9.73
CA GLU A 201 10.51 -1.06 -8.43
C GLU A 201 9.54 -2.23 -8.33
N ASP A 202 8.27 -2.03 -8.70
CA ASP A 202 7.22 -3.05 -8.67
C ASP A 202 7.56 -4.20 -9.63
N SER A 203 8.10 -3.91 -10.82
CA SER A 203 8.58 -4.92 -11.78
C SER A 203 9.72 -5.75 -11.21
N TRP A 204 10.67 -5.11 -10.52
CA TRP A 204 11.75 -5.82 -9.84
C TRP A 204 11.23 -6.74 -8.73
N MET A 205 10.27 -6.27 -7.94
CA MET A 205 9.69 -7.04 -6.85
C MET A 205 8.83 -8.20 -7.39
N ALA A 206 8.05 -7.99 -8.46
CA ALA A 206 7.29 -9.04 -9.13
C ALA A 206 8.20 -10.11 -9.76
N LEU A 207 9.33 -9.70 -10.34
CA LEU A 207 10.34 -10.64 -10.87
C LEU A 207 10.91 -11.54 -9.76
N ARG A 208 11.20 -10.99 -8.58
CA ARG A 208 11.78 -11.75 -7.45
C ARG A 208 10.89 -12.87 -6.92
N ILE A 209 9.58 -12.74 -7.08
CA ILE A 209 8.60 -13.77 -6.66
C ILE A 209 8.06 -14.58 -7.84
N GLY A 210 8.59 -14.35 -9.07
CA GLY A 210 8.21 -15.12 -10.27
C GLY A 210 6.89 -14.69 -10.91
N GLU A 211 6.32 -13.54 -10.54
CA GLU A 211 5.10 -12.97 -11.14
C GLU A 211 5.37 -12.29 -12.50
N LEU A 212 6.58 -11.83 -12.73
CA LEU A 212 7.00 -11.20 -13.98
C LEU A 212 8.15 -11.98 -14.62
N LYS A 213 8.15 -12.08 -15.94
CA LYS A 213 9.26 -12.69 -16.69
C LYS A 213 10.33 -11.65 -17.00
N LEU A 214 11.61 -12.05 -16.87
CA LEU A 214 12.75 -11.17 -17.15
C LEU A 214 12.75 -10.58 -18.57
N SER A 215 12.20 -11.31 -19.56
CA SER A 215 12.09 -10.86 -20.95
C SER A 215 11.28 -9.58 -21.13
N LEU A 216 10.36 -9.27 -20.21
CA LEU A 216 9.53 -8.07 -20.28
C LEU A 216 10.25 -6.79 -19.79
N ILE A 217 11.38 -6.92 -19.10
CA ILE A 217 12.17 -5.78 -18.62
C ILE A 217 13.13 -5.25 -19.70
N HIS A 218 13.33 -5.99 -20.78
CA HIS A 218 14.25 -5.65 -21.88
C HIS A 218 13.59 -4.94 -23.07
N ILE A 219 12.37 -4.44 -22.91
CA ILE A 219 11.67 -3.69 -23.96
C ILE A 219 12.11 -2.23 -23.98
#